data_6be7a7e90aec57634fdfdbb331dfabe8
#
_entry.id   6be7a7e90aec57634fdfdbb331dfabe8
#
_cell.length_a   1.000
_cell.length_b   1.000
_cell.length_c   1.000
_cell.angle_alpha   90.00
_cell.angle_beta   90.00
_cell.angle_gamma   90.00
#
_symmetry.space_group_name_H-M   'P 1'
#
loop_
_entity.id
_entity.type
_entity.pdbx_description
1 polymer ?
#
loop_
_entity_poly.entity_id
_entity_poly.type
_entity_poly.pdbx_seq_one_letter_code
_entity_poly.pdbx_strand_id
1 'polypeptide(L)'
;MKTVFLFVDKPTFIGDILKTQYLPYLASKYRVIVFTNHASQDNIQKFGYPDLPNIFYIHWQPKNQKLLDTMKFLRFSCTREFDHLATTRHFRNRRGQDGNKTWLRIISTPFFWLLTSNFLYRLELVFLKGVPEFLDYVKKYQPVLVLTSTPGLNNFEAEAILLANKVGLPTVAANCGWDNLTTRATRVRPAKYFIAWHEPMKKEAIEIH
;
A
#
# COMPACT_ATOMS: atom_id res chain seq x y z
N MET A 1 14.14 13.46 -18.94
CA MET A 1 13.56 12.13 -18.64
C MET A 1 12.53 12.28 -17.56
N LYS A 2 11.35 11.62 -17.65
CA LYS A 2 10.29 11.68 -16.62
C LYS A 2 10.73 10.88 -15.38
N THR A 3 10.30 11.31 -14.19
CA THR A 3 10.62 10.63 -12.93
C THR A 3 9.44 9.79 -12.45
N VAL A 4 9.74 8.62 -11.88
CA VAL A 4 8.77 7.73 -11.23
C VAL A 4 9.23 7.48 -9.79
N PHE A 5 8.31 7.54 -8.84
CA PHE A 5 8.54 7.10 -7.47
C PHE A 5 8.12 5.64 -7.35
N LEU A 6 9.01 4.80 -6.82
CA LEU A 6 8.77 3.39 -6.57
C LEU A 6 8.88 3.12 -5.07
N PHE A 7 7.79 2.65 -4.46
CA PHE A 7 7.76 2.26 -3.05
C PHE A 7 7.76 0.73 -2.94
N VAL A 8 8.78 0.18 -2.31
CA VAL A 8 8.92 -1.25 -2.07
C VAL A 8 9.69 -1.50 -0.77
N ASP A 9 9.15 -2.37 0.08
CA ASP A 9 9.71 -2.57 1.42
C ASP A 9 9.83 -4.05 1.83
N LYS A 10 8.89 -4.91 1.44
CA LYS A 10 8.95 -6.31 1.84
C LYS A 10 10.05 -7.07 1.10
N PRO A 11 10.84 -7.91 1.82
CA PRO A 11 11.94 -8.67 1.22
C PRO A 11 11.52 -9.52 0.00
N THR A 12 10.32 -10.09 0.01
CA THR A 12 9.77 -10.85 -1.13
C THR A 12 9.60 -9.96 -2.35
N PHE A 13 8.95 -8.79 -2.20
CA PHE A 13 8.70 -7.87 -3.31
C PHE A 13 9.95 -7.11 -3.75
N ILE A 14 10.91 -6.90 -2.82
CA ILE A 14 12.25 -6.41 -3.15
C ILE A 14 12.93 -7.40 -4.12
N GLY A 15 12.85 -8.70 -3.84
CA GLY A 15 13.37 -9.73 -4.74
C GLY A 15 12.74 -9.67 -6.12
N ASP A 16 11.42 -9.57 -6.19
CA ASP A 16 10.66 -9.59 -7.46
C ASP A 16 10.84 -8.31 -8.30
N ILE A 17 11.01 -7.16 -7.65
CA ILE A 17 11.06 -5.87 -8.34
C ILE A 17 12.51 -5.38 -8.51
N LEU A 18 13.30 -5.34 -7.43
CA LEU A 18 14.63 -4.73 -7.47
C LEU A 18 15.71 -5.66 -8.01
N LYS A 19 15.54 -6.99 -7.85
CA LYS A 19 16.56 -7.99 -8.29
C LYS A 19 16.28 -8.62 -9.64
N THR A 20 15.18 -8.23 -10.30
CA THR A 20 14.84 -8.71 -11.64
C THR A 20 15.17 -7.67 -12.70
N GLN A 21 14.93 -8.00 -13.97
CA GLN A 21 15.06 -7.07 -15.09
C GLN A 21 14.01 -5.94 -15.08
N TYR A 22 13.03 -6.00 -14.17
CA TYR A 22 11.97 -5.00 -14.10
C TYR A 22 12.50 -3.60 -13.78
N LEU A 23 13.34 -3.47 -12.73
CA LEU A 23 13.91 -2.17 -12.35
C LEU A 23 14.88 -1.60 -13.40
N PRO A 24 15.83 -2.37 -13.96
CA PRO A 24 16.65 -1.93 -15.10
C PRO A 24 15.81 -1.50 -16.30
N TYR A 25 14.76 -2.25 -16.66
CA TYR A 25 13.87 -1.87 -17.75
C TYR A 25 13.14 -0.57 -17.46
N LEU A 26 12.63 -0.37 -16.24
CA LEU A 26 12.00 0.88 -15.84
C LEU A 26 12.99 2.05 -15.89
N ALA A 27 14.22 1.83 -15.43
CA ALA A 27 15.30 2.83 -15.43
C ALA A 27 15.81 3.18 -16.83
N SER A 28 15.62 2.31 -17.82
CA SER A 28 15.95 2.64 -19.21
C SER A 28 15.03 3.73 -19.81
N LYS A 29 13.84 3.91 -19.23
CA LYS A 29 12.80 4.85 -19.73
C LYS A 29 12.54 6.02 -18.79
N TYR A 30 12.79 5.84 -17.50
CA TYR A 30 12.45 6.80 -16.45
C TYR A 30 13.63 6.98 -15.48
N ARG A 31 13.69 8.14 -14.86
CA ARG A 31 14.44 8.30 -13.61
C ARG A 31 13.62 7.64 -12.50
N VAL A 32 14.18 6.69 -11.79
CA VAL A 32 13.48 5.94 -10.74
C VAL A 32 14.00 6.33 -9.37
N ILE A 33 13.14 6.86 -8.53
CA ILE A 33 13.42 7.12 -7.12
C ILE A 33 12.79 6.01 -6.31
N VAL A 34 13.62 5.14 -5.77
CA VAL A 34 13.21 3.97 -4.97
C VAL A 34 13.17 4.35 -3.50
N PHE A 35 11.97 4.33 -2.91
CA PHE A 35 11.77 4.49 -1.49
C PHE A 35 11.69 3.12 -0.83
N THR A 36 12.53 2.88 0.15
CA THR A 36 12.59 1.64 0.94
C THR A 36 13.19 1.92 2.31
N ASN A 37 12.82 1.14 3.33
CA ASN A 37 13.45 1.24 4.63
C ASN A 37 14.85 0.56 4.67
N HIS A 38 15.23 -0.13 3.59
CA HIS A 38 16.50 -0.84 3.44
C HIS A 38 17.56 -0.08 2.62
N ALA A 39 17.36 1.20 2.34
CA ALA A 39 18.23 2.02 1.48
C ALA A 39 19.50 2.55 2.18
N SER A 40 20.19 1.76 2.98
CA SER A 40 21.58 2.10 3.34
C SER A 40 22.55 1.68 2.22
N GLN A 41 23.66 2.40 2.04
CA GLN A 41 24.67 2.02 1.04
C GLN A 41 25.16 0.58 1.23
N ASP A 42 25.40 0.17 2.49
CA ASP A 42 25.80 -1.19 2.83
C ASP A 42 24.75 -2.22 2.41
N ASN A 43 23.45 -1.91 2.57
CA ASN A 43 22.36 -2.79 2.17
C ASN A 43 22.22 -2.86 0.65
N ILE A 44 22.40 -1.75 -0.07
CA ILE A 44 22.34 -1.73 -1.55
C ILE A 44 23.37 -2.68 -2.11
N GLN A 45 24.61 -2.60 -1.65
CA GLN A 45 25.69 -3.47 -2.09
C GLN A 45 25.49 -4.92 -1.61
N LYS A 46 25.19 -5.11 -0.33
CA LYS A 46 25.01 -6.43 0.29
C LYS A 46 23.88 -7.23 -0.35
N PHE A 47 22.80 -6.58 -0.72
CA PHE A 47 21.63 -7.23 -1.32
C PHE A 47 21.66 -7.25 -2.86
N GLY A 48 22.70 -6.67 -3.48
CA GLY A 48 22.87 -6.67 -4.93
C GLY A 48 21.76 -5.90 -5.66
N TYR A 49 21.34 -4.76 -5.12
CA TYR A 49 20.40 -3.89 -5.82
C TYR A 49 21.08 -3.25 -7.04
N PRO A 50 20.36 -3.06 -8.15
CA PRO A 50 20.92 -2.44 -9.34
C PRO A 50 21.45 -1.03 -9.05
N ASP A 51 22.73 -0.82 -9.34
CA ASP A 51 23.38 0.50 -9.27
C ASP A 51 23.49 1.06 -10.70
N LEU A 52 22.45 1.78 -11.11
CA LEU A 52 22.34 2.40 -12.42
C LEU A 52 22.20 3.93 -12.30
N PRO A 53 22.73 4.73 -13.26
CA PRO A 53 22.75 6.19 -13.16
C PRO A 53 21.38 6.84 -13.02
N ASN A 54 20.31 6.15 -13.40
CA ASN A 54 18.94 6.63 -13.36
C ASN A 54 18.14 6.09 -12.17
N ILE A 55 18.78 5.38 -11.23
CA ILE A 55 18.13 4.83 -10.02
C ILE A 55 18.71 5.52 -8.81
N PHE A 56 17.86 6.04 -7.94
CA PHE A 56 18.24 6.69 -6.69
C PHE A 56 17.48 6.04 -5.56
N TYR A 57 18.17 5.62 -4.51
CA TYR A 57 17.59 5.00 -3.33
C TYR A 57 17.42 6.03 -2.22
N ILE A 58 16.24 6.08 -1.64
CA ILE A 58 15.90 6.96 -0.52
C ILE A 58 15.41 6.10 0.64
N HIS A 59 16.03 6.28 1.80
CA HIS A 59 15.54 5.70 3.03
C HIS A 59 14.24 6.39 3.44
N TRP A 60 13.16 5.63 3.54
CA TRP A 60 11.86 6.10 3.96
C TRP A 60 11.31 5.27 5.12
N GLN A 61 10.93 5.92 6.21
CA GLN A 61 10.28 5.29 7.34
C GLN A 61 8.82 5.72 7.42
N PRO A 62 7.86 4.79 7.45
CA PRO A 62 6.45 5.12 7.59
C PRO A 62 6.17 5.90 8.87
N LYS A 63 5.43 6.99 8.77
CA LYS A 63 5.08 7.87 9.91
C LYS A 63 3.69 7.60 10.47
N ASN A 64 2.89 6.83 9.73
CA ASN A 64 1.47 6.62 10.01
C ASN A 64 1.14 5.20 10.48
N GLN A 65 2.11 4.43 10.99
CA GLN A 65 1.93 3.04 11.38
C GLN A 65 0.69 2.84 12.29
N LYS A 66 0.62 3.59 13.41
CA LYS A 66 -0.52 3.48 14.35
C LYS A 66 -1.85 3.87 13.71
N LEU A 67 -1.89 4.92 12.92
CA LEU A 67 -3.09 5.34 12.19
C LEU A 67 -3.57 4.22 11.26
N LEU A 68 -2.65 3.68 10.43
CA LEU A 68 -2.96 2.65 9.46
C LEU A 68 -3.40 1.34 10.11
N ASP A 69 -2.75 0.94 11.20
CA ASP A 69 -3.15 -0.25 11.98
C ASP A 69 -4.54 -0.07 12.61
N THR A 70 -4.82 1.12 13.17
CA THR A 70 -6.14 1.45 13.72
C THR A 70 -7.22 1.42 12.64
N MET A 71 -6.99 2.08 11.51
CA MET A 71 -7.95 2.11 10.41
C MET A 71 -8.15 0.73 9.78
N LYS A 72 -7.10 -0.07 9.69
CA LYS A 72 -7.20 -1.47 9.27
C LYS A 72 -8.05 -2.28 10.24
N PHE A 73 -7.85 -2.11 11.55
CA PHE A 73 -8.67 -2.76 12.55
C PHE A 73 -10.15 -2.34 12.43
N LEU A 74 -10.46 -1.05 12.29
CA LEU A 74 -11.82 -0.55 12.12
C LEU A 74 -12.48 -1.14 10.86
N ARG A 75 -11.79 -1.20 9.75
CA ARG A 75 -12.31 -1.81 8.51
C ARG A 75 -12.64 -3.28 8.72
N PHE A 76 -11.73 -4.05 9.31
CA PHE A 76 -11.99 -5.47 9.56
C PHE A 76 -13.11 -5.75 10.54
N SER A 77 -13.23 -4.92 11.56
CA SER A 77 -14.14 -5.18 12.67
C SER A 77 -15.51 -4.52 12.50
N CYS A 78 -15.59 -3.44 11.74
CA CYS A 78 -16.72 -2.54 11.78
C CYS A 78 -17.43 -2.34 10.44
N THR A 79 -16.75 -2.50 9.29
CA THR A 79 -17.42 -2.37 8.00
C THR A 79 -18.00 -3.72 7.55
N ARG A 80 -19.17 -3.69 6.91
CA ARG A 80 -19.82 -4.88 6.34
C ARG A 80 -19.54 -5.08 4.85
N GLU A 81 -18.88 -4.13 4.23
CA GLU A 81 -18.66 -4.11 2.78
C GLU A 81 -18.02 -5.40 2.26
N PHE A 82 -17.22 -6.07 3.09
CA PHE A 82 -16.51 -7.30 2.72
C PHE A 82 -17.04 -8.56 3.42
N ASP A 83 -18.23 -8.53 4.00
CA ASP A 83 -18.81 -9.69 4.70
C ASP A 83 -19.15 -10.86 3.77
N HIS A 84 -19.31 -10.60 2.49
CA HIS A 84 -19.50 -11.62 1.48
C HIS A 84 -18.25 -12.49 1.24
N LEU A 85 -17.05 -11.99 1.59
CA LEU A 85 -15.81 -12.73 1.41
C LEU A 85 -15.55 -13.72 2.54
N ALA A 86 -15.35 -14.98 2.19
CA ALA A 86 -15.08 -16.06 3.15
C ALA A 86 -13.85 -15.78 4.03
N THR A 87 -12.81 -15.22 3.44
CA THR A 87 -11.57 -14.83 4.14
C THR A 87 -11.81 -13.74 5.18
N THR A 88 -12.62 -12.73 4.86
CA THR A 88 -12.98 -11.65 5.82
C THR A 88 -13.76 -12.24 6.99
N ARG A 89 -14.73 -13.12 6.73
CA ARG A 89 -15.48 -13.84 7.76
C ARG A 89 -14.59 -14.70 8.64
N HIS A 90 -13.66 -15.45 8.04
CA HIS A 90 -12.69 -16.27 8.77
C HIS A 90 -11.81 -15.43 9.69
N PHE A 91 -11.20 -14.36 9.20
CA PHE A 91 -10.37 -13.47 10.02
C PHE A 91 -11.16 -12.78 11.13
N ARG A 92 -12.40 -12.40 10.87
CA ARG A 92 -13.28 -11.81 11.89
C ARG A 92 -13.61 -12.81 12.99
N ASN A 93 -13.92 -14.06 12.65
CA ASN A 93 -14.21 -15.13 13.60
C ASN A 93 -13.00 -15.52 14.43
N ARG A 94 -11.81 -15.63 13.79
CA ARG A 94 -10.56 -15.97 14.48
C ARG A 94 -10.16 -14.89 15.50
N ARG A 95 -10.32 -13.61 15.18
CA ARG A 95 -10.07 -12.51 16.12
C ARG A 95 -11.10 -12.43 17.25
N GLY A 96 -12.31 -12.96 17.05
CA GLY A 96 -13.32 -13.09 18.10
C GLY A 96 -12.96 -14.15 19.16
N GLN A 97 -12.05 -15.08 18.83
CA GLN A 97 -11.55 -16.09 19.78
C GLN A 97 -10.44 -15.54 20.71
N ASP A 98 -9.81 -14.41 20.35
CA ASP A 98 -8.84 -13.72 21.22
C ASP A 98 -9.56 -12.90 22.32
N GLY A 99 -10.45 -13.53 23.05
CA GLY A 99 -11.25 -13.21 24.25
C GLY A 99 -11.39 -11.77 24.74
N ASN A 100 -10.36 -10.95 24.67
CA ASN A 100 -10.32 -9.63 25.32
C ASN A 100 -10.94 -8.46 24.52
N LYS A 101 -11.35 -8.66 23.29
CA LYS A 101 -11.89 -7.58 22.44
C LYS A 101 -13.31 -7.83 21.91
N THR A 102 -13.91 -8.93 22.30
CA THR A 102 -15.26 -9.32 21.84
C THR A 102 -16.34 -8.35 22.35
N TRP A 103 -16.22 -7.86 23.57
CA TRP A 103 -17.17 -6.89 24.12
C TRP A 103 -17.07 -5.52 23.45
N LEU A 104 -15.88 -5.03 23.10
CA LEU A 104 -15.71 -3.81 22.33
C LEU A 104 -16.38 -3.90 20.95
N ARG A 105 -16.33 -5.09 20.36
CA ARG A 105 -16.98 -5.38 19.08
C ARG A 105 -18.52 -5.37 19.21
N ILE A 106 -19.06 -5.98 20.28
CA ILE A 106 -20.51 -6.03 20.50
C ILE A 106 -21.08 -4.63 20.74
N ILE A 107 -20.41 -3.80 21.54
CA ILE A 107 -20.86 -2.44 21.86
C ILE A 107 -20.64 -1.49 20.67
N SER A 108 -19.57 -1.67 19.90
CA SER A 108 -19.26 -0.79 18.77
C SER A 108 -20.03 -1.14 17.49
N THR A 109 -20.52 -2.38 17.34
CA THR A 109 -21.19 -2.84 16.11
C THR A 109 -22.36 -1.93 15.66
N PRO A 110 -23.31 -1.51 16.49
CA PRO A 110 -24.42 -0.65 16.04
C PRO A 110 -23.95 0.76 15.64
N PHE A 111 -22.89 1.28 16.24
CA PHE A 111 -22.36 2.62 15.95
C PHE A 111 -21.51 2.65 14.67
N PHE A 112 -20.81 1.56 14.39
CA PHE A 112 -19.87 1.43 13.27
C PHE A 112 -20.51 0.91 11.99
N TRP A 113 -21.78 0.53 12.01
CA TRP A 113 -22.53 0.15 10.80
C TRP A 113 -22.64 1.29 9.78
N LEU A 114 -22.49 2.54 10.24
CA LEU A 114 -22.50 3.73 9.41
C LEU A 114 -21.11 4.05 8.83
N LEU A 115 -20.04 3.34 9.27
CA LEU A 115 -18.70 3.58 8.77
C LEU A 115 -18.46 2.82 7.47
N THR A 116 -18.47 3.55 6.38
CA THR A 116 -18.03 3.03 5.09
C THR A 116 -16.49 3.10 4.97
N SER A 117 -15.93 2.25 4.13
CA SER A 117 -14.51 2.31 3.79
C SER A 117 -14.09 3.68 3.25
N ASN A 118 -14.96 4.34 2.49
CA ASN A 118 -14.73 5.69 1.98
C ASN A 118 -14.65 6.74 3.09
N PHE A 119 -15.45 6.62 4.14
CA PHE A 119 -15.37 7.50 5.29
C PHE A 119 -14.04 7.31 6.03
N LEU A 120 -13.66 6.07 6.29
CA LEU A 120 -12.37 5.75 6.93
C LEU A 120 -11.18 6.23 6.08
N TYR A 121 -11.26 6.11 4.77
CA TYR A 121 -10.26 6.66 3.86
C TYR A 121 -10.13 8.19 3.97
N ARG A 122 -11.25 8.91 4.04
CA ARG A 122 -11.22 10.38 4.26
C ARG A 122 -10.56 10.74 5.59
N LEU A 123 -10.86 9.99 6.66
CA LEU A 123 -10.19 10.19 7.95
C LEU A 123 -8.67 9.92 7.86
N GLU A 124 -8.25 8.87 7.16
CA GLU A 124 -6.82 8.63 6.91
C GLU A 124 -6.16 9.85 6.25
N LEU A 125 -6.78 10.41 5.22
CA LEU A 125 -6.24 11.59 4.54
C LEU A 125 -6.18 12.84 5.44
N VAL A 126 -7.13 13.01 6.36
CA VAL A 126 -7.14 14.14 7.31
C VAL A 126 -6.01 14.02 8.33
N PHE A 127 -5.81 12.83 8.91
CA PHE A 127 -4.82 12.59 9.96
C PHE A 127 -3.44 12.17 9.45
N LEU A 128 -3.24 12.13 8.13
CA LEU A 128 -2.01 11.70 7.49
C LEU A 128 -0.84 12.63 7.84
N LYS A 129 0.23 12.07 8.38
CA LYS A 129 1.50 12.76 8.68
C LYS A 129 2.51 12.57 7.54
N GLY A 130 3.54 13.42 7.50
CA GLY A 130 4.64 13.32 6.53
C GLY A 130 4.33 13.95 5.16
N VAL A 131 3.18 14.59 5.00
CA VAL A 131 2.81 15.26 3.74
C VAL A 131 3.83 16.33 3.32
N PRO A 132 4.32 17.23 4.22
CA PRO A 132 5.31 18.23 3.84
C PRO A 132 6.60 17.64 3.31
N GLU A 133 7.16 16.62 3.99
CA GLU A 133 8.38 15.93 3.56
C GLU A 133 8.19 15.23 2.22
N PHE A 134 7.06 14.57 2.01
CA PHE A 134 6.75 13.96 0.74
C PHE A 134 6.64 14.99 -0.38
N LEU A 135 6.02 16.15 -0.09
CA LEU A 135 5.93 17.29 -1.03
C LEU A 135 7.31 17.84 -1.41
N ASP A 136 8.28 17.84 -0.50
CA ASP A 136 9.64 18.28 -0.81
C ASP A 136 10.30 17.34 -1.83
N TYR A 137 10.10 16.01 -1.69
CA TYR A 137 10.52 15.07 -2.73
C TYR A 137 9.78 15.28 -4.05
N VAL A 138 8.46 15.54 -4.00
CA VAL A 138 7.66 15.82 -5.20
C VAL A 138 8.17 17.06 -5.92
N LYS A 139 8.44 18.15 -5.20
CA LYS A 139 9.01 19.39 -5.76
C LYS A 139 10.41 19.17 -6.36
N LYS A 140 11.25 18.42 -5.64
CA LYS A 140 12.65 18.15 -6.06
C LYS A 140 12.74 17.30 -7.31
N TYR A 141 11.93 16.24 -7.39
CA TYR A 141 12.07 15.22 -8.43
C TYR A 141 10.97 15.26 -9.50
N GLN A 142 9.88 15.98 -9.28
CA GLN A 142 8.75 16.16 -10.18
C GLN A 142 8.24 14.83 -10.79
N PRO A 143 7.84 13.85 -9.93
CA PRO A 143 7.40 12.56 -10.41
C PRO A 143 6.09 12.67 -11.19
N VAL A 144 5.94 11.81 -12.22
CA VAL A 144 4.70 11.72 -12.98
C VAL A 144 3.71 10.74 -12.38
N LEU A 145 4.19 9.78 -11.56
CA LEU A 145 3.37 8.81 -10.85
C LEU A 145 4.13 8.18 -9.66
N VAL A 146 3.37 7.55 -8.78
CA VAL A 146 3.87 6.68 -7.72
C VAL A 146 3.49 5.24 -8.04
N LEU A 147 4.47 4.35 -8.01
CA LEU A 147 4.32 2.92 -8.22
C LEU A 147 4.54 2.19 -6.89
N THR A 148 3.67 1.25 -6.56
CA THR A 148 3.80 0.38 -5.39
C THR A 148 3.80 -1.08 -5.78
N SER A 149 4.50 -1.94 -5.03
CA SER A 149 4.57 -3.38 -5.29
C SER A 149 3.31 -4.13 -4.87
N THR A 150 2.49 -3.50 -4.04
CA THR A 150 1.17 -4.01 -3.66
C THR A 150 0.13 -2.88 -3.62
N PRO A 151 -1.15 -3.21 -3.61
CA PRO A 151 -2.22 -2.24 -3.45
C PRO A 151 -2.39 -1.74 -1.99
N GLY A 152 -1.28 -1.59 -1.25
CA GLY A 152 -1.31 -1.13 0.14
C GLY A 152 -1.58 -2.24 1.16
N LEU A 153 -1.13 -3.46 0.90
CA LEU A 153 -1.25 -4.60 1.84
C LEU A 153 -0.40 -4.42 3.09
N ASN A 154 0.71 -3.71 2.98
CA ASN A 154 1.54 -3.29 4.11
C ASN A 154 1.40 -1.78 4.35
N ASN A 155 1.76 -1.34 5.54
CA ASN A 155 1.60 0.07 5.92
C ASN A 155 2.56 1.01 5.18
N PHE A 156 3.71 0.53 4.75
CA PHE A 156 4.68 1.29 3.98
C PHE A 156 4.08 1.76 2.64
N GLU A 157 3.55 0.83 1.85
CA GLU A 157 2.96 1.13 0.56
C GLU A 157 1.57 1.78 0.68
N ALA A 158 0.82 1.41 1.74
CA ALA A 158 -0.44 2.06 2.05
C ALA A 158 -0.26 3.56 2.32
N GLU A 159 0.79 3.92 3.08
CA GLU A 159 1.15 5.32 3.32
C GLU A 159 1.54 6.03 2.02
N ALA A 160 2.35 5.37 1.18
CA ALA A 160 2.76 5.93 -0.11
C ALA A 160 1.57 6.27 -1.01
N ILE A 161 0.56 5.37 -1.10
CA ILE A 161 -0.67 5.61 -1.86
C ILE A 161 -1.45 6.80 -1.27
N LEU A 162 -1.58 6.87 0.07
CA LEU A 162 -2.27 7.98 0.73
C LEU A 162 -1.58 9.32 0.51
N LEU A 163 -0.25 9.35 0.63
CA LEU A 163 0.54 10.57 0.40
C LEU A 163 0.41 11.03 -1.06
N ALA A 164 0.54 10.11 -2.01
CA ALA A 164 0.37 10.42 -3.42
C ALA A 164 -1.04 10.95 -3.72
N ASN A 165 -2.09 10.31 -3.22
CA ASN A 165 -3.47 10.76 -3.39
C ASN A 165 -3.72 12.13 -2.74
N LYS A 166 -3.13 12.38 -1.57
CA LYS A 166 -3.25 13.67 -0.88
C LYS A 166 -2.66 14.84 -1.69
N VAL A 167 -1.59 14.59 -2.44
CA VAL A 167 -0.93 15.61 -3.26
C VAL A 167 -1.34 15.56 -4.74
N GLY A 168 -2.31 14.73 -5.10
CA GLY A 168 -2.85 14.65 -6.46
C GLY A 168 -1.97 13.91 -7.46
N LEU A 169 -0.99 13.12 -7.01
CA LEU A 169 -0.16 12.30 -7.90
C LEU A 169 -0.88 11.00 -8.26
N PRO A 170 -0.86 10.60 -9.55
CA PRO A 170 -1.36 9.30 -9.96
C PRO A 170 -0.62 8.16 -9.28
N THR A 171 -1.36 7.14 -8.85
CA THR A 171 -0.81 5.94 -8.22
C THR A 171 -1.07 4.72 -9.10
N VAL A 172 -0.07 3.86 -9.21
CA VAL A 172 -0.16 2.56 -9.87
C VAL A 172 0.20 1.49 -8.84
N ALA A 173 -0.72 0.62 -8.51
CA ALA A 173 -0.47 -0.51 -7.62
C ALA A 173 -0.27 -1.79 -8.45
N ALA A 174 0.90 -2.38 -8.34
CA ALA A 174 1.13 -3.73 -8.83
C ALA A 174 0.63 -4.75 -7.79
N ASN A 175 0.10 -5.87 -8.23
CA ASN A 175 -0.24 -6.95 -7.32
C ASN A 175 0.75 -8.10 -7.51
N CYS A 176 1.72 -8.19 -6.61
CA CYS A 176 2.78 -9.22 -6.69
C CYS A 176 2.33 -10.61 -6.25
N GLY A 177 1.06 -10.79 -5.79
CA GLY A 177 0.52 -12.09 -5.40
C GLY A 177 -0.84 -12.35 -6.03
N TRP A 178 -1.02 -13.54 -6.59
CA TRP A 178 -2.28 -13.94 -7.25
C TRP A 178 -3.48 -14.03 -6.30
N ASP A 179 -3.22 -14.27 -5.01
CA ASP A 179 -4.23 -14.47 -3.95
C ASP A 179 -4.52 -13.22 -3.12
N ASN A 180 -3.83 -12.12 -3.37
CA ASN A 180 -3.86 -10.96 -2.47
C ASN A 180 -5.20 -10.22 -2.43
N LEU A 181 -5.99 -10.28 -3.49
CA LEU A 181 -7.29 -9.61 -3.54
C LEU A 181 -8.34 -10.32 -2.69
N THR A 182 -8.33 -11.64 -2.68
CA THR A 182 -9.31 -12.46 -1.96
C THR A 182 -8.92 -12.74 -0.52
N THR A 183 -7.62 -12.89 -0.25
CA THR A 183 -7.12 -13.27 1.08
C THR A 183 -6.88 -12.09 2.00
N ARG A 184 -6.68 -10.90 1.45
CA ARG A 184 -6.41 -9.66 2.22
C ARG A 184 -7.30 -8.51 1.79
N ALA A 185 -8.56 -8.80 1.62
CA ALA A 185 -9.61 -7.94 1.06
C ALA A 185 -9.86 -6.61 1.78
N THR A 186 -9.08 -6.27 2.77
CA THR A 186 -9.15 -4.95 3.42
C THR A 186 -8.42 -3.87 2.65
N ARG A 187 -8.32 -4.05 1.35
CA ARG A 187 -7.82 -3.02 0.49
C ARG A 187 -8.81 -1.89 0.39
N VAL A 188 -8.42 -0.77 0.92
CA VAL A 188 -9.34 0.36 1.02
C VAL A 188 -8.69 1.65 0.58
N ARG A 189 -7.51 1.56 0.02
CA ARG A 189 -6.79 2.73 -0.47
C ARG A 189 -6.77 2.67 -2.00
N PRO A 190 -7.62 3.45 -2.67
CA PRO A 190 -7.71 3.39 -4.11
C PRO A 190 -6.42 3.92 -4.74
N ALA A 191 -5.65 3.02 -5.33
CA ALA A 191 -4.72 3.41 -6.35
C ALA A 191 -5.49 3.80 -7.62
N LYS A 192 -5.02 4.81 -8.34
CA LYS A 192 -5.70 5.25 -9.57
C LYS A 192 -5.69 4.16 -10.64
N TYR A 193 -4.61 3.38 -10.69
CA TYR A 193 -4.46 2.27 -11.63
C TYR A 193 -4.01 1.02 -10.88
N PHE A 194 -4.46 -0.13 -11.36
CA PHE A 194 -4.13 -1.42 -10.81
C PHE A 194 -3.60 -2.34 -11.90
N ILE A 195 -2.47 -3.01 -11.64
CA ILE A 195 -1.89 -3.99 -12.54
C ILE A 195 -2.32 -5.38 -12.07
N ALA A 196 -3.19 -6.02 -12.85
CA ALA A 196 -3.61 -7.40 -12.64
C ALA A 196 -2.77 -8.35 -13.49
N TRP A 197 -2.52 -9.57 -12.98
CA TRP A 197 -1.73 -10.60 -13.68
C TRP A 197 -2.52 -11.28 -14.79
N HIS A 198 -3.83 -11.41 -14.61
CA HIS A 198 -4.70 -12.13 -15.52
C HIS A 198 -6.15 -11.63 -15.40
N GLU A 199 -6.99 -12.01 -16.37
CA GLU A 199 -8.38 -11.55 -16.46
C GLU A 199 -9.25 -11.91 -15.23
N PRO A 200 -9.18 -13.10 -14.62
CA PRO A 200 -9.88 -13.38 -13.37
C PRO A 200 -9.55 -12.40 -12.25
N MET A 201 -8.27 -12.07 -12.04
CA MET A 201 -7.86 -11.07 -11.03
C MET A 201 -8.40 -9.68 -11.34
N LYS A 202 -8.47 -9.30 -12.62
CA LYS A 202 -9.07 -8.03 -13.03
C LYS A 202 -10.56 -7.99 -12.68
N LYS A 203 -11.31 -9.07 -12.91
CA LYS A 203 -12.71 -9.20 -12.52
C LYS A 203 -12.88 -9.08 -11.00
N GLU A 204 -12.09 -9.83 -10.23
CA GLU A 204 -12.06 -9.72 -8.77
C GLU A 204 -11.76 -8.29 -8.29
N ALA A 205 -10.81 -7.61 -8.93
CA ALA A 205 -10.46 -6.23 -8.59
C ALA A 205 -11.64 -5.27 -8.82
N ILE A 206 -12.46 -5.48 -9.84
CA ILE A 206 -13.63 -4.67 -10.17
C ILE A 206 -14.80 -4.99 -9.22
N GLU A 207 -14.99 -6.27 -8.87
CA GLU A 207 -16.12 -6.72 -8.05
C GLU A 207 -15.93 -6.44 -6.56
N ILE A 208 -14.68 -6.47 -6.08
CA ILE A 208 -14.34 -6.38 -4.66
C ILE A 208 -13.94 -4.96 -4.26
N HIS A 209 -13.45 -4.16 -5.20
CA HIS A 209 -12.80 -2.87 -4.97
C HIS A 209 -13.22 -1.74 -5.90
#